data_d41f7865164bdd22caa1cd8c8eb26977
#
_entry.id   d41f7865164bdd22caa1cd8c8eb26977
#
_cell.length_a   1.000
_cell.length_b   1.000
_cell.length_c   1.000
_cell.angle_alpha   90.00
_cell.angle_beta   90.00
_cell.angle_gamma   90.00
#
_symmetry.space_group_name_H-M   'P 1'
#
loop_
_entity.id
_entity.type
_entity.pdbx_description
1 polymer ?
#
loop_
_entity_poly.entity_id
_entity_poly.type
_entity_poly.pdbx_seq_one_letter_code
_entity_poly.pdbx_strand_id
1 'polypeptide(L)'
;MSTFPNFHMLKIPKIHVFSLIFSEPYITWGCPNLKSVRELIYKRGFLKVDGKRTPITSNDLVESNLGRHGMICVEDMIHEIFTVGANFKYVSNTLWPFKLNTPNGGWRKKTNHFVEGGDFGNREAKINNLLRNMV
;
A
#
# COMPACT_ATOMS: atom_id res chain seq x y z
N MET A 1 -4.99 -3.24 -21.48
CA MET A 1 -5.64 -2.34 -20.50
C MET A 1 -5.21 -2.76 -19.11
N SER A 2 -4.29 -2.01 -18.52
CA SER A 2 -3.76 -2.36 -17.19
C SER A 2 -4.85 -2.18 -16.14
N THR A 3 -5.34 -3.26 -15.62
CA THR A 3 -6.02 -3.31 -14.34
C THR A 3 -5.04 -2.85 -13.28
N PHE A 4 -5.45 -2.10 -12.28
CA PHE A 4 -4.62 -1.61 -11.18
C PHE A 4 -4.13 -2.77 -10.28
N PRO A 5 -3.09 -3.52 -10.64
CA PRO A 5 -2.75 -4.74 -9.90
C PRO A 5 -1.78 -4.49 -8.74
N ASN A 6 -1.29 -3.26 -8.60
CA ASN A 6 -0.24 -2.97 -7.63
C ASN A 6 -0.70 -1.89 -6.66
N PHE A 7 -0.61 -2.20 -5.37
CA PHE A 7 -0.84 -1.26 -4.29
C PHE A 7 0.48 -0.86 -3.65
N HIS A 8 0.67 0.42 -3.42
CA HIS A 8 1.85 0.98 -2.78
C HIS A 8 1.46 1.80 -1.56
N MET A 9 2.25 1.69 -0.51
CA MET A 9 2.21 2.60 0.62
C MET A 9 3.06 3.82 0.29
N LEU A 10 2.46 4.99 0.24
CA LEU A 10 3.14 6.24 -0.08
C LEU A 10 2.90 7.29 1.00
N LYS A 11 3.99 7.90 1.44
CA LYS A 11 3.94 9.19 2.14
C LYS A 11 3.94 10.28 1.09
N ILE A 12 2.87 11.06 1.01
CA ILE A 12 2.75 12.15 0.04
C ILE A 12 3.16 13.45 0.72
N PRO A 13 4.36 13.97 0.46
CA PRO A 13 4.72 15.31 0.86
C PRO A 13 3.93 16.35 0.06
N LYS A 14 3.68 17.53 0.63
CA LYS A 14 2.87 18.60 0.02
C LYS A 14 3.30 18.96 -1.41
N ILE A 15 4.58 18.82 -1.73
CA ILE A 15 5.16 19.13 -3.04
C ILE A 15 4.68 18.17 -4.14
N HIS A 16 4.36 16.93 -3.81
CA HIS A 16 3.94 15.91 -4.79
C HIS A 16 2.43 15.84 -5.03
N VAL A 17 1.64 16.67 -4.35
CA VAL A 17 0.20 16.75 -4.58
C VAL A 17 -0.12 17.11 -6.03
N PHE A 18 0.68 17.99 -6.64
CA PHE A 18 0.52 18.38 -8.03
C PHE A 18 0.70 17.20 -9.00
N SER A 19 1.70 16.35 -8.78
CA SER A 19 1.90 15.12 -9.58
C SER A 19 0.75 14.14 -9.45
N LEU A 20 0.13 14.05 -8.27
CA LEU A 20 -1.05 13.23 -8.04
C LEU A 20 -2.26 13.70 -8.86
N ILE A 21 -2.47 15.00 -8.96
CA ILE A 21 -3.58 15.57 -9.75
C ILE A 21 -3.48 15.15 -11.22
N PHE A 22 -2.28 15.18 -11.80
CA PHE A 22 -2.08 14.69 -13.17
C PHE A 22 -2.31 13.18 -13.34
N SER A 23 -1.97 12.41 -12.33
CA SER A 23 -2.16 10.94 -12.36
C SER A 23 -3.55 10.52 -11.93
N GLU A 24 -4.38 11.43 -11.45
CA GLU A 24 -5.70 11.16 -10.86
C GLU A 24 -6.60 10.25 -11.70
N PRO A 25 -6.73 10.44 -13.04
CA PRO A 25 -7.61 9.59 -13.84
C PRO A 25 -7.21 8.11 -13.89
N TYR A 26 -5.97 7.79 -13.50
CA TYR A 26 -5.39 6.45 -13.62
C TYR A 26 -5.22 5.73 -12.30
N ILE A 27 -5.39 6.41 -11.17
CA ILE A 27 -5.13 5.89 -9.84
C ILE A 27 -6.27 6.17 -8.88
N THR A 28 -6.37 5.36 -7.85
CA THR A 28 -7.22 5.63 -6.69
C THR A 28 -6.40 5.57 -5.43
N TRP A 29 -6.69 6.44 -4.47
CA TRP A 29 -5.95 6.50 -3.20
C TRP A 29 -6.88 6.79 -2.03
N GLY A 30 -6.35 6.70 -0.85
CA GLY A 30 -7.08 7.02 0.38
C GLY A 30 -6.22 6.78 1.62
N CYS A 31 -6.82 6.97 2.78
CA CYS A 31 -6.18 6.75 4.08
C CYS A 31 -6.52 5.36 4.61
N PRO A 32 -5.58 4.41 4.60
CA PRO A 32 -5.81 3.08 5.15
C PRO A 32 -5.88 3.14 6.68
N ASN A 33 -6.72 2.29 7.28
CA ASN A 33 -6.73 2.08 8.71
C ASN A 33 -5.71 1.02 9.13
N LEU A 34 -5.46 0.90 10.43
CA LEU A 34 -4.51 -0.08 10.98
C LEU A 34 -4.83 -1.52 10.55
N LYS A 35 -6.09 -1.88 10.53
CA LYS A 35 -6.55 -3.21 10.10
C LYS A 35 -6.19 -3.50 8.66
N SER A 36 -6.41 -2.54 7.76
CA SER A 36 -6.07 -2.68 6.33
C SER A 36 -4.57 -2.82 6.10
N VAL A 37 -3.76 -2.02 6.79
CA VAL A 37 -2.29 -2.12 6.73
C VAL A 37 -1.82 -3.50 7.20
N ARG A 38 -2.34 -3.94 8.34
CA ARG A 38 -2.01 -5.23 8.93
C ARG A 38 -2.38 -6.39 8.00
N GLU A 39 -3.60 -6.42 7.47
CA GLU A 39 -4.05 -7.46 6.54
C GLU A 39 -3.23 -7.48 5.25
N LEU A 40 -2.88 -6.33 4.69
CA LEU A 40 -2.04 -6.25 3.50
C LEU A 40 -0.66 -6.87 3.73
N ILE A 41 -0.01 -6.53 4.84
CA ILE A 41 1.33 -7.03 5.14
C ILE A 41 1.30 -8.52 5.44
N TYR A 42 0.35 -9.01 6.25
CA TYR A 42 0.26 -10.43 6.58
C TYR A 42 -0.15 -11.32 5.42
N LYS A 43 -1.11 -10.89 4.60
CA LYS A 43 -1.64 -11.71 3.51
C LYS A 43 -0.87 -11.56 2.20
N ARG A 44 -0.37 -10.35 1.91
CA ARG A 44 0.23 -9.99 0.61
C ARG A 44 1.61 -9.36 0.74
N GLY A 45 2.22 -9.44 1.92
CA GLY A 45 3.53 -8.85 2.20
C GLY A 45 4.67 -9.67 1.59
N PHE A 46 5.53 -8.97 0.86
CA PHE A 46 6.79 -9.47 0.35
C PHE A 46 7.87 -8.43 0.57
N LEU A 47 9.07 -8.88 0.87
CA LEU A 47 10.25 -8.04 0.99
C LEU A 47 11.10 -8.13 -0.28
N LYS A 48 11.80 -7.06 -0.53
CA LYS A 48 12.83 -6.99 -1.56
C LYS A 48 14.17 -7.34 -0.92
N VAL A 49 14.61 -8.58 -1.11
CA VAL A 49 15.90 -9.07 -0.63
C VAL A 49 16.78 -9.34 -1.84
N ASP A 50 17.94 -8.68 -1.94
CA ASP A 50 18.88 -8.81 -3.07
C ASP A 50 18.23 -8.72 -4.47
N GLY A 51 17.27 -7.81 -4.61
CA GLY A 51 16.52 -7.62 -5.85
C GLY A 51 15.45 -8.67 -6.14
N LYS A 52 15.30 -9.67 -5.27
CA LYS A 52 14.30 -10.75 -5.39
C LYS A 52 13.09 -10.49 -4.50
N ARG A 53 11.93 -10.98 -4.94
CA ARG A 53 10.69 -10.94 -4.18
C ARG A 53 10.64 -12.13 -3.22
N THR A 54 10.74 -11.89 -1.92
CA THR A 54 10.75 -12.91 -0.87
C THR A 54 9.53 -12.74 0.03
N PRO A 55 8.74 -13.80 0.30
CA PRO A 55 7.60 -13.71 1.22
C PRO A 55 8.09 -13.48 2.66
N ILE A 56 7.28 -12.77 3.45
CA ILE A 56 7.56 -12.53 4.87
C ILE A 56 7.12 -13.79 5.65
N THR A 57 8.05 -14.71 5.86
CA THR A 57 7.78 -15.97 6.56
C THR A 57 8.23 -15.94 8.02
N SER A 58 9.27 -15.16 8.34
CA SER A 58 9.83 -15.06 9.69
C SER A 58 10.25 -13.63 10.01
N ASN A 59 10.36 -13.34 11.31
CA ASN A 59 10.87 -12.05 11.77
C ASN A 59 12.37 -11.87 11.49
N ASP A 60 13.12 -12.96 11.39
CA ASP A 60 14.57 -12.92 11.07
C ASP A 60 14.84 -12.23 9.73
N LEU A 61 13.94 -12.43 8.74
CA LEU A 61 14.02 -11.73 7.46
C LEU A 61 13.81 -10.22 7.60
N VAL A 62 12.94 -9.81 8.50
CA VAL A 62 12.72 -8.39 8.79
C VAL A 62 13.94 -7.80 9.48
N GLU A 63 14.45 -8.48 10.50
CA GLU A 63 15.63 -8.05 11.26
C GLU A 63 16.87 -7.95 10.37
N SER A 64 17.14 -8.92 9.53
CA SER A 64 18.29 -8.91 8.63
C SER A 64 18.27 -7.74 7.63
N ASN A 65 17.10 -7.31 7.19
CA ASN A 65 16.96 -6.22 6.22
C ASN A 65 16.77 -4.84 6.86
N LEU A 66 16.05 -4.77 7.97
CA LEU A 66 15.60 -3.52 8.60
C LEU A 66 16.10 -3.35 10.05
N GLY A 67 16.86 -4.30 10.59
CA GLY A 67 17.41 -4.25 11.94
C GLY A 67 18.26 -2.99 12.21
N ARG A 68 18.98 -2.50 11.20
CA ARG A 68 19.75 -1.23 11.26
C ARG A 68 18.88 -0.01 11.58
N HIS A 69 17.59 -0.09 11.32
CA HIS A 69 16.60 0.96 11.57
C HIS A 69 15.73 0.68 12.81
N GLY A 70 16.14 -0.29 13.64
CA GLY A 70 15.45 -0.63 14.88
C GLY A 70 14.17 -1.45 14.72
N MET A 71 13.97 -2.06 13.56
CA MET A 71 12.81 -2.92 13.28
C MET A 71 13.21 -4.38 13.33
N ILE A 72 12.63 -5.12 14.28
CA ILE A 72 12.95 -6.52 14.54
C ILE A 72 11.81 -7.44 14.06
N CYS A 73 10.57 -6.97 14.10
CA CYS A 73 9.41 -7.78 13.77
C CYS A 73 8.48 -7.11 12.74
N VAL A 74 7.53 -7.90 12.24
CA VAL A 74 6.53 -7.42 11.27
C VAL A 74 5.64 -6.34 11.88
N GLU A 75 5.35 -6.43 13.17
CA GLU A 75 4.52 -5.42 13.87
C GLU A 75 5.21 -4.05 13.93
N ASP A 76 6.55 -4.01 14.06
CA ASP A 76 7.31 -2.75 14.00
C ASP A 76 7.17 -2.08 12.64
N MET A 77 7.19 -2.89 11.56
CA MET A 77 6.95 -2.38 10.21
C MET A 77 5.53 -1.80 10.06
N ILE A 78 4.53 -2.50 10.60
CA ILE A 78 3.13 -2.06 10.58
C ILE A 78 2.98 -0.74 11.32
N HIS A 79 3.58 -0.65 12.51
CA HIS A 79 3.55 0.57 13.32
C HIS A 79 4.20 1.74 12.59
N GLU A 80 5.39 1.53 12.02
CA GLU A 80 6.13 2.56 11.31
C GLU A 80 5.37 3.07 10.06
N ILE A 81 4.71 2.16 9.34
CA ILE A 81 3.89 2.53 8.18
C ILE A 81 2.65 3.31 8.62
N PHE A 82 1.94 2.84 9.65
CA PHE A 82 0.70 3.45 10.10
C PHE A 82 0.93 4.84 10.72
N THR A 83 1.97 4.99 11.53
CA THR A 83 2.32 6.28 12.16
C THR A 83 3.09 7.21 11.24
N VAL A 84 3.49 6.75 10.05
CA VAL A 84 4.33 7.49 9.10
C VAL A 84 5.61 7.99 9.78
N GLY A 85 6.31 7.09 10.45
CA GLY A 85 7.48 7.40 11.27
C GLY A 85 8.70 7.85 10.48
N ALA A 86 9.80 8.05 11.19
CA ALA A 86 11.07 8.51 10.63
C ALA A 86 11.66 7.53 9.59
N ASN A 87 11.46 6.24 9.81
CA ASN A 87 11.99 5.16 8.99
C ASN A 87 11.02 4.70 7.89
N PHE A 88 9.88 5.37 7.71
CA PHE A 88 8.87 5.03 6.69
C PHE A 88 9.47 4.79 5.30
N LYS A 89 10.40 5.63 4.88
CA LYS A 89 11.07 5.53 3.57
C LYS A 89 11.79 4.19 3.41
N TYR A 90 12.50 3.74 4.44
CA TYR A 90 13.25 2.49 4.39
C TYR A 90 12.31 1.29 4.34
N VAL A 91 11.28 1.29 5.16
CA VAL A 91 10.24 0.24 5.16
C VAL A 91 9.53 0.18 3.81
N SER A 92 9.08 1.31 3.31
CA SER A 92 8.36 1.38 2.01
C SER A 92 9.23 0.92 0.84
N ASN A 93 10.53 1.22 0.85
CA ASN A 93 11.46 0.78 -0.19
C ASN A 93 11.80 -0.72 -0.11
N THR A 94 11.79 -1.29 1.09
CA THR A 94 12.06 -2.72 1.32
C THR A 94 10.83 -3.57 1.03
N LEU A 95 9.63 -3.03 1.21
CA LEU A 95 8.40 -3.71 0.83
C LEU A 95 8.25 -3.77 -0.70
N TRP A 96 7.97 -4.96 -1.19
CA TRP A 96 7.58 -5.13 -2.58
C TRP A 96 6.15 -4.60 -2.80
N PRO A 97 5.83 -4.03 -3.96
CA PRO A 97 4.46 -3.64 -4.28
C PRO A 97 3.47 -4.78 -4.07
N PHE A 98 2.38 -4.51 -3.36
CA PHE A 98 1.37 -5.53 -3.10
C PHE A 98 0.60 -5.86 -4.39
N LYS A 99 0.63 -7.11 -4.80
CA LYS A 99 -0.22 -7.61 -5.89
C LYS A 99 -1.57 -8.00 -5.31
N LEU A 100 -2.60 -7.26 -5.68
CA LEU A 100 -3.97 -7.49 -5.24
C LEU A 100 -4.80 -8.15 -6.35
N ASN A 101 -5.86 -8.81 -5.95
CA ASN A 101 -6.85 -9.37 -6.87
C ASN A 101 -7.79 -8.28 -7.39
N THR A 102 -8.56 -8.59 -8.41
CA THR A 102 -9.68 -7.76 -8.81
C THR A 102 -10.70 -7.72 -7.67
N PRO A 103 -11.29 -6.55 -7.36
CA PRO A 103 -12.23 -6.44 -6.25
C PRO A 103 -13.45 -7.33 -6.45
N ASN A 104 -13.89 -7.99 -5.39
CA ASN A 104 -15.15 -8.71 -5.37
C ASN A 104 -16.31 -7.75 -5.67
N GLY A 105 -17.17 -8.10 -6.63
CA GLY A 105 -18.22 -7.22 -7.14
C GLY A 105 -17.78 -6.32 -8.30
N GLY A 106 -16.52 -6.39 -8.71
CA GLY A 106 -15.98 -5.65 -9.84
C GLY A 106 -15.77 -4.15 -9.60
N TRP A 107 -15.48 -3.46 -10.67
CA TRP A 107 -15.35 -2.00 -10.72
C TRP A 107 -16.69 -1.38 -11.13
N ARG A 108 -17.04 -0.21 -10.57
CA ARG A 108 -18.23 0.54 -10.98
C ARG A 108 -18.03 1.19 -12.35
N LYS A 109 -17.22 2.23 -12.39
CA LYS A 109 -16.92 2.95 -13.65
C LYS A 109 -15.51 3.57 -13.55
N LYS A 110 -14.58 3.02 -14.31
CA LYS A 110 -13.16 3.45 -14.27
C LYS A 110 -12.95 4.86 -14.82
N THR A 111 -13.84 5.35 -15.65
CA THR A 111 -13.72 6.63 -16.33
C THR A 111 -14.26 7.82 -15.54
N ASN A 112 -14.97 7.58 -14.45
CA ASN A 112 -15.56 8.64 -13.62
C ASN A 112 -14.84 8.74 -12.27
N HIS A 113 -14.82 9.94 -11.75
CA HIS A 113 -14.30 10.22 -10.40
C HIS A 113 -15.15 9.51 -9.34
N PHE A 114 -14.52 9.11 -8.24
CA PHE A 114 -15.20 8.42 -7.13
C PHE A 114 -16.40 9.22 -6.59
N VAL A 115 -16.27 10.54 -6.48
CA VAL A 115 -17.36 11.45 -6.04
C VAL A 115 -18.56 11.42 -6.99
N GLU A 116 -18.33 11.19 -8.28
CA GLU A 116 -19.35 11.08 -9.31
C GLU A 116 -19.91 9.66 -9.49
N GLY A 117 -19.60 8.76 -8.56
CA GLY A 117 -20.01 7.35 -8.63
C GLY A 117 -19.07 6.44 -9.41
N GLY A 118 -17.88 6.92 -9.77
CA GLY A 118 -16.82 6.14 -10.42
C GLY A 118 -15.81 5.53 -9.46
N ASP A 119 -14.62 5.25 -9.97
CA ASP A 119 -13.59 4.48 -9.25
C ASP A 119 -12.25 5.17 -9.13
N PHE A 120 -11.94 6.22 -9.85
CA PHE A 120 -10.67 6.89 -9.74
C PHE A 120 -10.68 8.06 -8.73
N GLY A 121 -9.51 8.48 -8.28
CA GLY A 121 -9.31 9.61 -7.42
C GLY A 121 -9.34 9.29 -5.93
N ASN A 122 -9.55 10.31 -5.12
CA ASN A 122 -9.49 10.19 -3.66
C ASN A 122 -10.77 9.54 -3.10
N ARG A 123 -10.60 8.42 -2.41
CA ARG A 123 -11.67 7.71 -1.70
C ARG A 123 -11.67 7.96 -0.21
N GLU A 124 -10.69 8.69 0.31
CA GLU A 124 -10.50 8.90 1.75
C GLU A 124 -10.56 7.57 2.54
N ALA A 125 -11.36 7.49 3.59
CA ALA A 125 -11.51 6.27 4.41
C ALA A 125 -12.16 5.10 3.66
N LYS A 126 -12.89 5.35 2.57
CA LYS A 126 -13.56 4.30 1.78
C LYS A 126 -12.59 3.40 1.00
N ILE A 127 -11.31 3.76 0.93
CA ILE A 127 -10.26 2.89 0.40
C ILE A 127 -10.19 1.55 1.17
N ASN A 128 -10.52 1.55 2.46
CA ASN A 128 -10.50 0.34 3.28
C ASN A 128 -11.50 -0.71 2.79
N ASN A 129 -12.68 -0.29 2.32
CA ASN A 129 -13.67 -1.21 1.76
C ASN A 129 -13.18 -1.82 0.45
N LEU A 130 -12.53 -1.02 -0.40
CA LEU A 130 -11.92 -1.52 -1.63
C LEU A 130 -10.82 -2.54 -1.32
N LEU A 131 -9.89 -2.22 -0.43
CA LEU A 131 -8.81 -3.12 -0.04
C LEU A 131 -9.34 -4.44 0.51
N ARG A 132 -10.37 -4.41 1.36
CA ARG A 132 -11.02 -5.60 1.91
C ARG A 132 -11.57 -6.54 0.83
N ASN A 133 -12.04 -5.97 -0.27
CA ASN A 133 -12.57 -6.75 -1.41
C ASN A 133 -11.47 -7.25 -2.35
N MET A 134 -10.23 -6.76 -2.22
CA MET A 134 -9.11 -7.10 -3.09
C MET A 134 -8.05 -7.99 -2.43
N VAL A 135 -8.00 -8.03 -1.10
CA VAL A 135 -7.09 -8.86 -0.30
C VAL A 135 -7.66 -10.26 -0.11
#